data_49356764d535bc1b7aaaef1b7f1c1c29
#
_entry.id   49356764d535bc1b7aaaef1b7f1c1c29
#
_cell.length_a   1.000
_cell.length_b   1.000
_cell.length_c   1.000
_cell.angle_alpha   90.00
_cell.angle_beta   90.00
_cell.angle_gamma   90.00
#
_symmetry.space_group_name_H-M   'P 1'
#
loop_
_entity.id
_entity.type
_entity.pdbx_description
1 polymer ?
#
loop_
_entity_poly.entity_id
_entity_poly.type
_entity_poly.pdbx_seq_one_letter_code
_entity_poly.pdbx_strand_id
1 'polypeptide(L)'
;MLTLHSLFRPTRIVDAHCDIPCGVYDPEQARIEAESCLRIIEKHDASDDKHFRARCVHVKEERAELVKHHLDVLWHDYFKPEHLEKYPDLHDTFWKATKQASKVKQSLDAGAAKELLSMIDTIDEMWKATGGPDKTRVNGRPS
;
A
#
# COMPACT_ATOMS: atom_id res chain seq x y z
N MET A 1 24.58 13.12 36.39
CA MET A 1 23.76 11.90 36.36
C MET A 1 23.13 11.74 34.99
N LEU A 2 23.68 10.88 34.14
CA LEU A 2 23.06 10.54 32.86
C LEU A 2 21.90 9.60 33.16
N THR A 3 20.69 10.08 32.92
CA THR A 3 19.48 9.27 33.13
C THR A 3 19.42 8.17 32.07
N LEU A 4 19.09 6.95 32.49
CA LEU A 4 18.97 5.75 31.65
C LEU A 4 18.08 5.96 30.41
N HIS A 5 17.20 6.96 30.43
CA HIS A 5 16.33 7.37 29.33
C HIS A 5 17.05 7.88 28.08
N SER A 6 18.30 8.34 28.21
CA SER A 6 19.04 8.87 27.04
C SER A 6 19.70 7.76 26.22
N LEU A 7 19.85 6.57 26.77
CA LEU A 7 20.45 5.41 26.11
C LEU A 7 19.50 4.67 25.14
N PHE A 8 18.20 4.93 25.23
CA PHE A 8 17.16 4.27 24.43
C PHE A 8 16.38 5.21 23.51
N ARG A 9 16.91 6.41 23.26
CA ARG A 9 16.32 7.24 22.20
C ARG A 9 16.67 6.64 20.85
N PRO A 10 15.67 6.25 20.04
CA PRO A 10 15.93 5.80 18.67
C PRO A 10 16.65 6.93 17.93
N THR A 11 17.78 6.62 17.31
CA THR A 11 18.55 7.57 16.50
C THR A 11 17.89 7.91 15.17
N ARG A 12 16.81 7.23 14.84
CA ARG A 12 15.93 7.48 13.70
C ARG A 12 14.50 7.25 14.13
N ILE A 13 13.72 8.30 14.12
CA ILE A 13 12.26 8.22 14.08
C ILE A 13 11.93 8.09 12.60
N VAL A 14 11.42 6.94 12.18
CA VAL A 14 10.84 6.76 10.85
C VAL A 14 9.38 7.09 11.02
N ASP A 15 9.00 8.32 10.70
CA ASP A 15 7.61 8.68 10.59
C ASP A 15 7.03 7.94 9.38
N ALA A 16 6.01 7.15 9.63
CA ALA A 16 5.19 6.58 8.59
C ALA A 16 4.36 7.72 8.01
N HIS A 17 4.73 8.23 6.81
CA HIS A 17 4.19 9.46 6.26
C HIS A 17 4.40 10.67 7.20
N CYS A 18 4.04 11.87 6.82
CA CYS A 18 4.24 13.02 7.71
C CYS A 18 3.05 13.18 8.67
N ASP A 19 3.31 13.56 9.90
CA ASP A 19 2.32 13.98 10.91
C ASP A 19 1.74 15.39 10.64
N ILE A 20 2.21 16.03 9.58
CA ILE A 20 1.70 17.30 9.08
C ILE A 20 0.63 17.01 8.02
N PRO A 21 -0.57 17.61 8.08
CA PRO A 21 -1.61 17.44 7.06
C PRO A 21 -1.19 18.11 5.74
N CYS A 22 -0.24 17.49 5.03
CA CYS A 22 0.36 18.02 3.81
C CYS A 22 -0.58 17.97 2.60
N GLY A 23 -1.65 17.16 2.66
CA GLY A 23 -2.62 16.98 1.56
C GLY A 23 -2.06 16.21 0.37
N VAL A 24 -0.89 15.59 0.49
CA VAL A 24 -0.24 14.83 -0.59
C VAL A 24 -0.49 13.34 -0.36
N TYR A 25 -1.59 12.82 -0.90
CA TYR A 25 -1.99 11.41 -0.80
C TYR A 25 -2.34 10.90 -2.19
N ASP A 26 -1.91 9.68 -2.54
CA ASP A 26 -2.23 9.06 -3.82
C ASP A 26 -2.26 7.52 -3.69
N PRO A 27 -3.35 6.84 -4.07
CA PRO A 27 -3.44 5.39 -4.13
C PRO A 27 -2.43 4.73 -5.07
N GLU A 28 -1.83 5.49 -5.99
CA GLU A 28 -0.84 4.99 -6.95
C GLU A 28 0.37 4.32 -6.29
N GLN A 29 0.76 4.75 -5.10
CA GLN A 29 1.83 4.09 -4.35
C GLN A 29 1.48 2.62 -4.02
N ALA A 30 0.26 2.38 -3.52
CA ALA A 30 -0.22 1.02 -3.26
C ALA A 30 -0.35 0.21 -4.56
N ARG A 31 -0.79 0.85 -5.66
CA ARG A 31 -0.92 0.23 -6.98
C ARG A 31 0.42 -0.26 -7.52
N ILE A 32 1.45 0.59 -7.47
CA ILE A 32 2.81 0.25 -7.94
C ILE A 32 3.33 -0.99 -7.20
N GLU A 33 3.14 -1.04 -5.89
CA GLU A 33 3.59 -2.18 -5.09
C GLU A 33 2.78 -3.46 -5.38
N ALA A 34 1.47 -3.35 -5.58
CA ALA A 34 0.62 -4.48 -5.94
C ALA A 34 0.94 -5.02 -7.35
N GLU A 35 1.18 -4.14 -8.32
CA GLU A 35 1.62 -4.54 -9.65
C GLU A 35 3.00 -5.21 -9.61
N SER A 36 3.90 -4.70 -8.78
CA SER A 36 5.21 -5.33 -8.55
C SER A 36 5.04 -6.76 -8.03
N CYS A 37 4.12 -7.00 -7.09
CA CYS A 37 3.81 -8.35 -6.62
C CYS A 37 3.37 -9.26 -7.77
N LEU A 38 2.44 -8.81 -8.62
CA LEU A 38 1.97 -9.59 -9.77
C LEU A 38 3.12 -9.93 -10.72
N ARG A 39 3.92 -8.93 -11.11
CA ARG A 39 5.06 -9.15 -12.01
C ARG A 39 6.12 -10.08 -11.43
N ILE A 40 6.36 -10.01 -10.13
CA ILE A 40 7.30 -10.90 -9.46
C ILE A 40 6.79 -12.34 -9.44
N ILE A 41 5.50 -12.57 -9.22
CA ILE A 41 4.88 -13.91 -9.29
C ILE A 41 5.05 -14.48 -10.71
N GLU A 42 4.73 -13.70 -11.74
CA GLU A 42 4.90 -14.12 -13.13
C GLU A 42 6.38 -14.49 -13.46
N LYS A 43 7.34 -13.72 -12.97
CA LYS A 43 8.76 -13.99 -13.14
C LYS A 43 9.23 -15.22 -12.35
N HIS A 44 8.71 -15.43 -11.15
CA HIS A 44 8.96 -16.61 -10.35
C HIS A 44 8.53 -17.87 -11.10
N ASP A 45 7.31 -17.87 -11.66
CA ASP A 45 6.74 -19.04 -12.32
C ASP A 45 7.43 -19.34 -13.68
N ALA A 46 7.97 -18.31 -14.32
CA ALA A 46 8.71 -18.44 -15.58
C ALA A 46 10.19 -18.87 -15.42
N SER A 47 10.68 -19.09 -14.19
CA SER A 47 12.09 -19.40 -13.93
C SER A 47 12.27 -20.74 -13.24
N ASP A 48 13.26 -21.52 -13.66
CA ASP A 48 13.69 -22.75 -12.98
C ASP A 48 14.87 -22.52 -12.02
N ASP A 49 15.43 -21.30 -11.99
CA ASP A 49 16.53 -20.95 -11.09
C ASP A 49 16.01 -20.84 -9.65
N LYS A 50 16.40 -21.79 -8.82
CA LYS A 50 15.98 -21.87 -7.40
C LYS A 50 16.39 -20.63 -6.59
N HIS A 51 17.55 -20.07 -6.85
CA HIS A 51 18.03 -18.88 -6.16
C HIS A 51 17.21 -17.65 -6.56
N PHE A 52 16.93 -17.47 -7.85
CA PHE A 52 16.08 -16.38 -8.34
C PHE A 52 14.65 -16.51 -7.81
N ARG A 53 14.09 -17.71 -7.80
CA ARG A 53 12.75 -17.96 -7.23
C ARG A 53 12.67 -17.62 -5.75
N ALA A 54 13.69 -17.97 -4.96
CA ALA A 54 13.75 -17.60 -3.55
C ALA A 54 13.78 -16.08 -3.36
N ARG A 55 14.54 -15.36 -4.20
CA ARG A 55 14.56 -13.89 -4.20
C ARG A 55 13.21 -13.30 -4.59
N CYS A 56 12.53 -13.87 -5.57
CA CYS A 56 11.18 -13.44 -5.97
C CYS A 56 10.21 -13.51 -4.77
N VAL A 57 10.21 -14.62 -4.04
CA VAL A 57 9.36 -14.77 -2.84
C VAL A 57 9.64 -13.65 -1.84
N HIS A 58 10.91 -13.45 -1.48
CA HIS A 58 11.32 -12.45 -0.49
C HIS A 58 10.90 -11.03 -0.91
N VAL A 59 11.24 -10.62 -2.13
CA VAL A 59 10.94 -9.27 -2.63
C VAL A 59 9.42 -9.07 -2.78
N LYS A 60 8.68 -10.09 -3.24
CA LYS A 60 7.21 -10.02 -3.33
C LYS A 60 6.58 -9.79 -1.94
N GLU A 61 7.08 -10.44 -0.90
CA GLU A 61 6.57 -10.26 0.46
C GLU A 61 6.81 -8.85 0.99
N GLU A 62 7.99 -8.27 0.72
CA GLU A 62 8.27 -6.85 1.04
C GLU A 62 7.33 -5.90 0.31
N ARG A 63 7.09 -6.13 -1.00
CA ARG A 63 6.16 -5.29 -1.78
C ARG A 63 4.72 -5.39 -1.25
N ALA A 64 4.26 -6.60 -0.91
CA ALA A 64 2.93 -6.79 -0.34
C ALA A 64 2.76 -6.10 1.03
N GLU A 65 3.82 -6.02 1.83
CA GLU A 65 3.79 -5.25 3.09
C GLU A 65 3.71 -3.74 2.81
N LEU A 66 4.39 -3.25 1.78
CA LEU A 66 4.28 -1.86 1.37
C LEU A 66 2.89 -1.50 0.83
N VAL A 67 2.21 -2.43 0.14
CA VAL A 67 0.79 -2.22 -0.22
C VAL A 67 -0.03 -1.92 1.02
N LYS A 68 0.09 -2.73 2.07
CA LYS A 68 -0.64 -2.52 3.33
C LYS A 68 -0.31 -1.17 3.95
N HIS A 69 0.98 -0.83 4.03
CA HIS A 69 1.44 0.45 4.55
C HIS A 69 0.80 1.63 3.83
N HIS A 70 0.80 1.64 2.49
CA HIS A 70 0.22 2.73 1.72
C HIS A 70 -1.31 2.79 1.83
N LEU A 71 -1.98 1.65 1.95
CA LEU A 71 -3.42 1.62 2.22
C LEU A 71 -3.75 2.14 3.62
N ASP A 72 -2.96 1.77 4.63
CA ASP A 72 -3.14 2.26 6.01
C ASP A 72 -2.98 3.77 6.10
N VAL A 73 -2.00 4.36 5.40
CA VAL A 73 -1.81 5.82 5.31
C VAL A 73 -3.05 6.50 4.73
N LEU A 74 -3.60 5.98 3.62
CA LEU A 74 -4.82 6.55 3.04
C LEU A 74 -6.01 6.43 4.00
N TRP A 75 -6.16 5.30 4.63
CA TRP A 75 -7.29 5.01 5.52
C TRP A 75 -7.29 5.90 6.77
N HIS A 76 -6.14 6.09 7.39
CA HIS A 76 -6.01 6.80 8.65
C HIS A 76 -5.84 8.32 8.48
N ASP A 77 -5.12 8.76 7.41
CA ASP A 77 -4.69 10.15 7.30
C ASP A 77 -5.45 10.94 6.24
N TYR A 78 -5.88 10.28 5.14
CA TYR A 78 -6.63 10.97 4.08
C TYR A 78 -8.13 10.94 4.31
N PHE A 79 -8.71 9.74 4.52
CA PHE A 79 -10.16 9.60 4.66
C PHE A 79 -10.65 10.13 6.02
N LYS A 80 -11.78 10.84 5.99
CA LYS A 80 -12.39 11.52 7.13
C LYS A 80 -13.80 10.99 7.39
N PRO A 81 -14.36 11.22 8.60
CA PRO A 81 -15.71 10.78 8.93
C PRO A 81 -16.80 11.22 7.94
N GLU A 82 -16.68 12.42 7.38
CA GLU A 82 -17.65 12.94 6.40
C GLU A 82 -17.68 12.11 5.10
N HIS A 83 -16.59 11.43 4.75
CA HIS A 83 -16.56 10.56 3.57
C HIS A 83 -17.41 9.29 3.74
N LEU A 84 -17.69 8.88 5.00
CA LEU A 84 -18.56 7.73 5.29
C LEU A 84 -20.01 7.96 4.91
N GLU A 85 -20.48 9.19 4.83
CA GLU A 85 -21.84 9.50 4.35
C GLU A 85 -22.02 9.05 2.89
N LYS A 86 -20.96 9.24 2.08
CA LYS A 86 -20.93 8.84 0.67
C LYS A 86 -20.54 7.38 0.47
N TYR A 87 -19.65 6.88 1.30
CA TYR A 87 -19.08 5.53 1.24
C TYR A 87 -19.22 4.81 2.59
N PRO A 88 -20.42 4.30 2.93
CA PRO A 88 -20.65 3.61 4.21
C PRO A 88 -19.79 2.35 4.38
N ASP A 89 -19.37 1.76 3.27
CA ASP A 89 -18.52 0.56 3.20
C ASP A 89 -17.01 0.84 3.15
N LEU A 90 -16.59 2.11 3.32
CA LEU A 90 -15.20 2.52 3.22
C LEU A 90 -14.28 1.68 4.12
N HIS A 91 -14.62 1.52 5.38
CA HIS A 91 -13.80 0.74 6.31
C HIS A 91 -13.71 -0.74 5.92
N ASP A 92 -14.81 -1.33 5.47
CA ASP A 92 -14.85 -2.72 5.00
C ASP A 92 -14.01 -2.90 3.72
N THR A 93 -14.05 -1.92 2.82
CA THR A 93 -13.24 -1.90 1.60
C THR A 93 -11.74 -1.92 1.92
N PHE A 94 -11.28 -1.06 2.81
CA PHE A 94 -9.87 -1.05 3.24
C PHE A 94 -9.48 -2.32 3.98
N TRP A 95 -10.33 -2.81 4.88
CA TRP A 95 -10.08 -4.06 5.59
C TRP A 95 -9.94 -5.25 4.62
N LYS A 96 -10.81 -5.37 3.63
CA LYS A 96 -10.74 -6.41 2.60
C LYS A 96 -9.47 -6.28 1.76
N ALA A 97 -9.11 -5.08 1.32
CA ALA A 97 -7.91 -4.85 0.54
C ALA A 97 -6.63 -5.21 1.32
N THR A 98 -6.54 -4.85 2.60
CA THR A 98 -5.39 -5.22 3.44
C THR A 98 -5.33 -6.72 3.72
N LYS A 99 -6.50 -7.40 3.86
CA LYS A 99 -6.57 -8.86 3.93
C LYS A 99 -6.13 -9.51 2.63
N GLN A 100 -6.52 -8.96 1.49
CA GLN A 100 -6.09 -9.45 0.18
C GLN A 100 -4.57 -9.27 -0.03
N ALA A 101 -4.00 -8.15 0.42
CA ALA A 101 -2.55 -7.95 0.41
C ALA A 101 -1.83 -9.00 1.28
N SER A 102 -2.40 -9.39 2.42
CA SER A 102 -1.87 -10.48 3.24
C SER A 102 -1.92 -11.84 2.51
N LYS A 103 -3.00 -12.11 1.76
CA LYS A 103 -3.09 -13.32 0.92
C LYS A 103 -2.02 -13.33 -0.17
N VAL A 104 -1.79 -12.21 -0.86
CA VAL A 104 -0.71 -12.05 -1.84
C VAL A 104 0.66 -12.25 -1.21
N LYS A 105 0.87 -11.71 0.01
CA LYS A 105 2.12 -11.91 0.76
C LYS A 105 2.40 -13.40 1.00
N GLN A 106 1.39 -14.18 1.38
CA GLN A 106 1.52 -15.57 1.80
C GLN A 106 1.44 -16.59 0.65
N SER A 107 1.20 -16.16 -0.58
CA SER A 107 1.02 -17.05 -1.72
C SER A 107 1.80 -16.60 -2.96
N LEU A 108 1.84 -17.47 -3.98
CA LEU A 108 2.31 -17.16 -5.33
C LEU A 108 1.12 -17.19 -6.31
N ASP A 109 -0.02 -16.69 -5.88
CA ASP A 109 -1.26 -16.68 -6.64
C ASP A 109 -1.41 -15.37 -7.43
N ALA A 110 -1.18 -15.41 -8.73
CA ALA A 110 -1.36 -14.27 -9.63
C ALA A 110 -2.82 -13.79 -9.67
N GLY A 111 -3.79 -14.69 -9.48
CA GLY A 111 -5.21 -14.32 -9.37
C GLY A 111 -5.47 -13.45 -8.15
N ALA A 112 -4.89 -13.81 -7.00
CA ALA A 112 -4.97 -13.00 -5.79
C ALA A 112 -4.35 -11.60 -5.96
N ALA A 113 -3.23 -11.50 -6.69
CA ALA A 113 -2.60 -10.21 -6.98
C ALA A 113 -3.46 -9.33 -7.92
N LYS A 114 -4.11 -9.90 -8.91
CA LYS A 114 -5.06 -9.18 -9.79
C LYS A 114 -6.30 -8.70 -9.03
N GLU A 115 -6.82 -9.51 -8.13
CA GLU A 115 -7.93 -9.12 -7.25
C GLU A 115 -7.53 -7.96 -6.34
N LEU A 116 -6.32 -7.97 -5.78
CA LEU A 116 -5.79 -6.85 -5.00
C LEU A 116 -5.73 -5.55 -5.81
N LEU A 117 -5.27 -5.60 -7.06
CA LEU A 117 -5.24 -4.44 -7.97
C LEU A 117 -6.66 -3.89 -8.19
N SER A 118 -7.65 -4.75 -8.42
CA SER A 118 -9.04 -4.31 -8.57
C SER A 118 -9.61 -3.64 -7.32
N MET A 119 -9.23 -4.12 -6.13
CA MET A 119 -9.63 -3.47 -4.87
C MET A 119 -8.97 -2.09 -4.70
N ILE A 120 -7.71 -1.94 -5.12
CA ILE A 120 -7.01 -0.65 -5.11
C ILE A 120 -7.66 0.31 -6.11
N ASP A 121 -8.14 -0.17 -7.27
CA ASP A 121 -8.91 0.64 -8.23
C ASP A 121 -10.19 1.20 -7.59
N THR A 122 -10.91 0.39 -6.83
CA THR A 122 -12.09 0.84 -6.09
C THR A 122 -11.74 1.94 -5.08
N ILE A 123 -10.62 1.79 -4.36
CA ILE A 123 -10.14 2.81 -3.41
C ILE A 123 -9.72 4.10 -4.14
N ASP A 124 -9.09 3.99 -5.31
CA ASP A 124 -8.72 5.14 -6.15
C ASP A 124 -9.96 5.92 -6.62
N GLU A 125 -11.03 5.22 -6.99
CA GLU A 125 -12.31 5.85 -7.33
C GLU A 125 -12.93 6.59 -6.14
N MET A 126 -12.93 5.99 -4.95
CA MET A 126 -13.39 6.65 -3.72
C MET A 126 -12.54 7.89 -3.42
N TRP A 127 -11.23 7.79 -3.55
CA TRP A 127 -10.29 8.88 -3.33
C TRP A 127 -10.52 10.04 -4.30
N LYS A 128 -10.64 9.79 -5.59
CA LYS A 128 -10.97 10.81 -6.61
C LYS A 128 -12.30 11.49 -6.33
N ALA A 129 -13.30 10.73 -5.97
CA ALA A 129 -14.65 11.24 -5.74
C ALA A 129 -14.82 12.01 -4.42
N THR A 130 -13.84 11.93 -3.52
CA THR A 130 -13.81 12.71 -2.26
C THR A 130 -12.87 13.91 -2.31
N GLY A 131 -12.40 14.27 -3.51
CA GLY A 131 -11.52 15.43 -3.73
C GLY A 131 -10.05 15.07 -3.60
N GLY A 132 -9.70 13.81 -3.76
CA GLY A 132 -8.35 13.37 -4.03
C GLY A 132 -7.83 14.14 -5.23
N PRO A 133 -6.70 14.83 -5.10
CA PRO A 133 -6.40 15.91 -6.00
C PRO A 133 -6.00 15.42 -7.38
N ASP A 134 -6.63 15.93 -8.40
CA ASP A 134 -6.06 16.05 -9.75
C ASP A 134 -4.66 16.68 -9.77
N LYS A 135 -4.22 17.22 -8.66
CA LYS A 135 -3.08 18.15 -8.56
C LYS A 135 -1.82 17.53 -8.01
N THR A 136 -1.80 16.31 -7.55
CA THR A 136 -0.64 15.79 -6.83
C THR A 136 -0.01 14.55 -7.40
N ARG A 137 -0.39 14.13 -8.57
CA ARG A 137 0.49 13.19 -9.26
C ARG A 137 1.77 13.95 -9.60
N VAL A 138 2.61 14.02 -8.56
CA VAL A 138 3.97 14.53 -8.65
C VAL A 138 4.63 13.82 -9.81
N ASN A 139 4.76 14.44 -10.95
CA ASN A 139 5.49 14.08 -12.16
C ASN A 139 4.68 14.15 -13.45
N GLY A 140 3.55 14.87 -13.48
CA GLY A 140 2.85 15.15 -14.74
C GLY A 140 2.38 13.90 -15.50
N ARG A 141 2.16 12.77 -14.81
CA ARG A 141 1.47 11.66 -15.44
C ARG A 141 0.03 12.05 -15.69
N PRO A 142 -0.44 12.00 -16.93
CA PRO A 142 -1.85 12.23 -17.20
C PRO A 142 -2.67 11.18 -16.45
N SER A 143 -3.75 11.64 -15.84
CA SER A 143 -4.81 10.82 -15.27
C SER A 143 -5.35 9.81 -16.27
#